data_ebe479899327a661746ea8eec06ee520
#
_entry.id   ebe479899327a661746ea8eec06ee520
#
_cell.length_a   1.000
_cell.length_b   1.000
_cell.length_c   1.000
_cell.angle_alpha   90.00
_cell.angle_beta   90.00
_cell.angle_gamma   90.00
#
_symmetry.space_group_name_H-M   'P 1'
#
loop_
_entity.id
_entity.type
_entity.pdbx_description
1 polymer ?
#
loop_
_entity_poly.entity_id
_entity_poly.type
_entity_poly.pdbx_seq_one_letter_code
_entity_poly.pdbx_strand_id
1 'polypeptide(L)'
;LTSLLATYRPITGENAPGLRFECVIEDFLKGKKLWLPVEMLKEKKFCAIIKCGSISAFCEKYMADLDQEKARDAVFRYLIRLRCKHDFYFFAYAYARIKNKDGGDDIPFLLNHAQIGLTKDFERQRLHGELHSILIILLKCRQWGGSTDTEVYMFWIQMFWKTNWNSNIIGHQSSSATQVFDMYEKLANAIPTWLYYEIGETFKEDSRKLRTSSTQNNIKYLIPRSCKIQTGSARNPESCRSADAAMAHITEEAFFPNTTEWTPQKVVNAAISPINVTRPYTFIVRESTPNGRENEFHDEWVRANSFDKDGNRLSIYTPYFVPWFDIEKYILPFKSEQEKIDFVLWLYKNREDEQYHGSYFWWLWEIKGATLEGIHWYVNECKKYSDLDGMRQEYPSDDVEAFLFSGTTVFDPYKLKEMEEDCK
;
A
#
# COMPACT_ATOMS: atom_id res chain seq x y z
N LEU A 1 3.90 13.53 19.37
CA LEU A 1 4.46 12.30 18.75
C LEU A 1 3.95 11.02 19.38
N THR A 2 3.70 10.97 20.67
CA THR A 2 3.13 9.80 21.37
C THR A 2 1.70 9.45 20.94
N SER A 3 0.94 10.34 20.32
CA SER A 3 -0.42 10.08 19.80
C SER A 3 -0.43 9.52 18.37
N LEU A 4 0.64 9.69 17.60
CA LEU A 4 0.79 9.15 16.24
C LEU A 4 1.21 7.68 16.23
N LEU A 5 1.74 7.18 17.33
CA LEU A 5 2.24 5.81 17.50
C LEU A 5 1.25 4.89 18.24
N ALA A 6 -0.03 5.15 18.22
CA ALA A 6 -1.02 4.16 18.64
C ALA A 6 -1.03 3.02 17.61
N THR A 7 0.04 2.23 17.64
CA THR A 7 0.18 1.01 16.84
C THR A 7 -1.00 0.10 17.15
N TYR A 8 -1.80 -0.19 16.13
CA TYR A 8 -2.85 -1.18 16.26
C TYR A 8 -2.24 -2.54 16.69
N ARG A 9 -3.02 -3.33 17.38
CA ARG A 9 -2.62 -4.70 17.77
C ARG A 9 -3.19 -5.70 16.76
N PRO A 10 -2.40 -6.17 15.79
CA PRO A 10 -2.94 -6.96 14.67
C PRO A 10 -3.59 -8.27 15.13
N ILE A 11 -3.08 -8.92 16.18
CA ILE A 11 -3.63 -10.19 16.67
C ILE A 11 -4.97 -10.00 17.39
N THR A 12 -5.12 -8.96 18.19
CA THR A 12 -6.40 -8.71 18.87
C THR A 12 -7.35 -7.85 18.04
N GLY A 13 -6.83 -7.05 17.11
CA GLY A 13 -7.58 -6.05 16.34
C GLY A 13 -7.82 -4.75 17.09
N GLU A 14 -7.27 -4.61 18.31
CA GLU A 14 -7.36 -3.40 19.12
C GLU A 14 -6.70 -2.22 18.38
N ASN A 15 -7.37 -1.09 18.30
CA ASN A 15 -6.96 0.12 17.57
C ASN A 15 -6.72 -0.08 16.05
N ALA A 16 -7.06 -1.24 15.48
CA ALA A 16 -6.99 -1.39 14.03
C ALA A 16 -8.12 -0.60 13.35
N PRO A 17 -7.86 -0.01 12.18
CA PRO A 17 -8.85 0.79 11.46
C PRO A 17 -10.13 0.03 11.10
N GLY A 18 -11.20 0.78 10.80
CA GLY A 18 -12.52 0.27 10.42
C GLY A 18 -13.47 0.12 11.62
N LEU A 19 -14.74 -0.14 11.32
CA LEU A 19 -15.75 -0.40 12.34
C LEU A 19 -15.55 -1.79 12.92
N ARG A 20 -15.40 -1.87 14.25
CA ARG A 20 -15.09 -3.12 14.95
C ARG A 20 -16.02 -3.31 16.13
N PHE A 21 -16.28 -4.54 16.48
CA PHE A 21 -17.01 -4.93 17.67
C PHE A 21 -16.14 -5.84 18.54
N GLU A 22 -16.39 -5.78 19.82
CA GLU A 22 -15.69 -6.59 20.82
C GLU A 22 -16.34 -7.96 20.94
N CYS A 23 -15.55 -9.03 20.95
CA CYS A 23 -16.02 -10.37 21.29
C CYS A 23 -14.95 -11.22 21.96
N VAL A 24 -15.39 -12.25 22.65
CA VAL A 24 -14.55 -13.31 23.22
C VAL A 24 -15.12 -14.64 22.76
N ILE A 25 -14.25 -15.53 22.26
CA ILE A 25 -14.52 -16.94 21.99
C ILE A 25 -13.49 -17.72 22.81
N GLU A 26 -13.90 -18.45 23.83
CA GLU A 26 -13.02 -18.97 24.91
C GLU A 26 -11.83 -19.79 24.40
N ASP A 27 -12.06 -20.68 23.42
CA ASP A 27 -11.07 -21.57 22.85
C ASP A 27 -10.49 -21.07 21.50
N PHE A 28 -10.76 -19.82 21.13
CA PHE A 28 -10.17 -19.17 19.98
C PHE A 28 -9.14 -18.13 20.42
N LEU A 29 -7.92 -18.22 19.85
CA LEU A 29 -6.79 -17.34 20.19
C LEU A 29 -6.56 -17.19 21.71
N LYS A 30 -6.68 -18.30 22.45
CA LYS A 30 -6.50 -18.40 23.91
C LYS A 30 -7.51 -17.54 24.70
N GLY A 31 -8.74 -17.41 24.22
CA GLY A 31 -9.79 -16.67 24.91
C GLY A 31 -9.51 -15.16 25.03
N LYS A 32 -8.66 -14.62 24.21
CA LYS A 32 -8.37 -13.17 24.21
C LYS A 32 -9.60 -12.37 23.79
N LYS A 33 -9.73 -11.19 24.36
CA LYS A 33 -10.64 -10.17 23.88
C LYS A 33 -10.21 -9.72 22.48
N LEU A 34 -11.14 -9.75 21.52
CA LEU A 34 -10.90 -9.45 20.12
C LEU A 34 -11.77 -8.29 19.67
N TRP A 35 -11.23 -7.42 18.84
CA TRP A 35 -11.93 -6.36 18.12
C TRP A 35 -11.98 -6.74 16.64
N LEU A 36 -13.11 -7.28 16.20
CA LEU A 36 -13.29 -7.84 14.87
C LEU A 36 -14.09 -6.90 13.97
N PRO A 37 -13.85 -6.89 12.65
CA PRO A 37 -14.65 -6.12 11.70
C PRO A 37 -16.14 -6.48 11.77
N VAL A 38 -17.00 -5.46 11.78
CA VAL A 38 -18.47 -5.67 11.85
C VAL A 38 -19.02 -6.45 10.66
N GLU A 39 -18.34 -6.46 9.53
CA GLU A 39 -18.69 -7.23 8.34
C GLU A 39 -18.75 -8.73 8.61
N MET A 40 -17.99 -9.25 9.58
CA MET A 40 -18.03 -10.66 9.99
C MET A 40 -19.39 -11.05 10.56
N LEU A 41 -20.16 -10.10 11.12
CA LEU A 41 -21.50 -10.36 11.64
C LEU A 41 -22.53 -10.71 10.54
N LYS A 42 -22.21 -10.50 9.27
CA LYS A 42 -23.06 -10.93 8.15
C LYS A 42 -23.03 -12.45 7.94
N GLU A 43 -22.04 -13.14 8.53
CA GLU A 43 -21.86 -14.59 8.40
C GLU A 43 -22.62 -15.35 9.48
N LYS A 44 -23.68 -16.04 9.08
CA LYS A 44 -24.61 -16.77 10.01
C LYS A 44 -23.88 -17.76 10.91
N LYS A 45 -22.91 -18.53 10.34
CA LYS A 45 -22.13 -19.53 11.08
C LYS A 45 -21.27 -18.85 12.17
N PHE A 46 -20.64 -17.73 11.84
CA PHE A 46 -19.86 -16.94 12.80
C PHE A 46 -20.74 -16.45 13.95
N CYS A 47 -21.91 -15.89 13.67
CA CYS A 47 -22.87 -15.46 14.69
C CYS A 47 -23.30 -16.62 15.61
N ALA A 48 -23.50 -17.84 15.06
CA ALA A 48 -23.82 -19.00 15.83
C ALA A 48 -22.66 -19.43 16.77
N ILE A 49 -21.42 -19.34 16.32
CA ILE A 49 -20.23 -19.62 17.14
C ILE A 49 -20.14 -18.64 18.31
N ILE A 50 -20.30 -17.32 18.05
CA ILE A 50 -20.29 -16.29 19.11
C ILE A 50 -21.40 -16.59 20.15
N LYS A 51 -22.61 -16.95 19.70
CA LYS A 51 -23.71 -17.27 20.61
C LYS A 51 -23.45 -18.50 21.49
N CYS A 52 -22.63 -19.45 21.02
CA CYS A 52 -22.19 -20.60 21.82
C CYS A 52 -21.08 -20.25 22.81
N GLY A 53 -20.37 -19.14 22.64
CA GLY A 53 -19.28 -18.68 23.50
C GLY A 53 -17.94 -19.37 23.24
N SER A 54 -17.92 -20.58 22.65
CA SER A 54 -16.71 -21.34 22.31
C SER A 54 -16.88 -22.17 21.04
N ILE A 55 -15.75 -22.54 20.43
CA ILE A 55 -15.72 -23.50 19.31
C ILE A 55 -16.22 -24.86 19.77
N SER A 56 -15.78 -25.30 20.95
CA SER A 56 -16.17 -26.60 21.53
C SER A 56 -17.68 -26.69 21.71
N ALA A 57 -18.30 -25.73 22.36
CA ALA A 57 -19.76 -25.69 22.56
C ALA A 57 -20.52 -25.62 21.22
N PHE A 58 -19.98 -24.93 20.23
CA PHE A 58 -20.57 -24.92 18.88
C PHE A 58 -20.50 -26.30 18.22
N CYS A 59 -19.36 -26.98 18.29
CA CYS A 59 -19.17 -28.32 17.71
C CYS A 59 -20.06 -29.35 18.40
N GLU A 60 -20.14 -29.35 19.71
CA GLU A 60 -21.03 -30.23 20.47
C GLU A 60 -22.51 -30.06 20.09
N LYS A 61 -22.94 -28.82 19.87
CA LYS A 61 -24.33 -28.50 19.55
C LYS A 61 -24.71 -28.79 18.08
N TYR A 62 -23.82 -28.51 17.13
CA TYR A 62 -24.15 -28.52 15.70
C TYR A 62 -23.40 -29.57 14.89
N MET A 63 -22.43 -30.26 15.47
CA MET A 63 -21.54 -31.23 14.83
C MET A 63 -21.31 -32.47 15.71
N ALA A 64 -22.30 -32.83 16.55
CA ALA A 64 -22.18 -33.90 17.55
C ALA A 64 -21.83 -35.26 16.94
N ASP A 65 -22.31 -35.53 15.73
CA ASP A 65 -22.10 -36.81 15.01
C ASP A 65 -20.70 -36.92 14.35
N LEU A 66 -19.89 -35.87 14.43
CA LEU A 66 -18.55 -35.83 13.84
C LEU A 66 -17.46 -36.05 14.91
N ASP A 67 -16.28 -36.47 14.43
CA ASP A 67 -15.08 -36.48 15.23
C ASP A 67 -14.83 -35.06 15.80
N GLN A 68 -14.91 -34.90 17.10
CA GLN A 68 -14.91 -33.59 17.76
C GLN A 68 -13.56 -32.85 17.64
N GLU A 69 -12.45 -33.57 17.52
CA GLU A 69 -11.13 -32.94 17.33
C GLU A 69 -11.05 -32.35 15.93
N LYS A 70 -11.43 -33.11 14.90
CA LYS A 70 -11.48 -32.65 13.50
C LYS A 70 -12.49 -31.53 13.31
N ALA A 71 -13.64 -31.62 13.97
CA ALA A 71 -14.68 -30.58 13.92
C ALA A 71 -14.16 -29.26 14.49
N ARG A 72 -13.49 -29.28 15.66
CA ARG A 72 -12.89 -28.09 16.27
C ARG A 72 -11.79 -27.47 15.40
N ASP A 73 -10.88 -28.30 14.83
CA ASP A 73 -9.84 -27.81 13.91
C ASP A 73 -10.48 -27.14 12.66
N ALA A 74 -11.50 -27.77 12.08
CA ALA A 74 -12.20 -27.20 10.92
C ALA A 74 -12.87 -25.85 11.26
N VAL A 75 -13.52 -25.73 12.43
CA VAL A 75 -14.14 -24.48 12.87
C VAL A 75 -13.09 -23.42 13.19
N PHE A 76 -11.97 -23.80 13.81
CA PHE A 76 -10.85 -22.90 14.07
C PHE A 76 -10.28 -22.31 12.75
N ARG A 77 -10.01 -23.17 11.76
CA ARG A 77 -9.54 -22.74 10.43
C ARG A 77 -10.56 -21.86 9.71
N TYR A 78 -11.85 -22.17 9.83
CA TYR A 78 -12.91 -21.32 9.31
C TYR A 78 -12.87 -19.92 9.92
N LEU A 79 -12.74 -19.80 11.25
CA LEU A 79 -12.64 -18.51 11.95
C LEU A 79 -11.42 -17.70 11.50
N ILE A 80 -10.26 -18.35 11.39
CA ILE A 80 -9.05 -17.71 10.89
C ILE A 80 -9.22 -17.21 9.45
N ARG A 81 -9.77 -18.08 8.57
CA ARG A 81 -9.99 -17.70 7.18
C ARG A 81 -11.00 -16.56 7.05
N LEU A 82 -12.09 -16.62 7.79
CA LEU A 82 -13.11 -15.56 7.81
C LEU A 82 -12.51 -14.25 8.29
N ARG A 83 -11.69 -14.30 9.35
CA ARG A 83 -11.01 -13.12 9.83
C ARG A 83 -10.02 -12.58 8.80
N CYS A 84 -9.19 -13.40 8.19
CA CYS A 84 -8.30 -12.98 7.11
C CYS A 84 -9.04 -12.32 5.95
N LYS A 85 -10.24 -12.81 5.62
CA LYS A 85 -11.08 -12.24 4.55
C LYS A 85 -11.57 -10.84 4.87
N HIS A 86 -11.95 -10.57 6.11
CA HIS A 86 -12.56 -9.30 6.50
C HIS A 86 -11.60 -8.35 7.24
N ASP A 87 -10.45 -8.83 7.69
CA ASP A 87 -9.46 -8.07 8.45
C ASP A 87 -8.09 -8.11 7.75
N PHE A 88 -7.89 -7.17 6.83
CA PHE A 88 -6.62 -7.06 6.11
C PHE A 88 -5.43 -6.88 7.06
N TYR A 89 -5.58 -6.10 8.12
CA TYR A 89 -4.52 -5.85 9.11
C TYR A 89 -4.09 -7.11 9.86
N PHE A 90 -5.05 -7.99 10.17
CA PHE A 90 -4.75 -9.31 10.73
C PHE A 90 -4.06 -10.21 9.71
N PHE A 91 -4.59 -10.28 8.48
CA PHE A 91 -3.99 -11.08 7.41
C PHE A 91 -2.55 -10.67 7.14
N ALA A 92 -2.30 -9.37 6.95
CA ALA A 92 -0.99 -8.82 6.66
C ALA A 92 0.05 -9.23 7.73
N TYR A 93 -0.27 -9.07 9.00
CA TYR A 93 0.63 -9.43 10.08
C TYR A 93 0.79 -10.96 10.27
N ALA A 94 -0.32 -11.69 10.27
CA ALA A 94 -0.29 -13.11 10.60
C ALA A 94 0.31 -13.97 9.49
N TYR A 95 0.09 -13.60 8.21
CA TYR A 95 0.39 -14.46 7.07
C TYR A 95 1.28 -13.83 6.01
N ALA A 96 1.27 -12.51 5.81
CA ALA A 96 2.19 -11.89 4.87
C ALA A 96 3.62 -11.85 5.45
N ARG A 97 4.60 -12.13 4.60
CA ARG A 97 6.02 -12.08 4.94
C ARG A 97 6.72 -11.15 3.98
N ILE A 98 7.51 -10.23 4.53
CA ILE A 98 8.27 -9.25 3.78
C ILE A 98 9.75 -9.37 4.10
N LYS A 99 10.60 -8.94 3.16
CA LYS A 99 12.05 -8.93 3.36
C LYS A 99 12.41 -8.02 4.53
N ASN A 100 13.19 -8.56 5.46
CA ASN A 100 13.84 -7.79 6.50
C ASN A 100 14.98 -6.95 5.88
N LYS A 101 14.89 -5.62 5.99
CA LYS A 101 15.93 -4.71 5.44
C LYS A 101 17.24 -4.75 6.23
N ASP A 102 17.16 -5.15 7.50
CA ASP A 102 18.33 -5.30 8.37
C ASP A 102 19.04 -6.65 8.19
N GLY A 103 18.55 -7.48 7.24
CA GLY A 103 19.05 -8.83 7.00
C GLY A 103 18.38 -9.89 7.87
N GLY A 104 18.72 -11.17 7.63
CA GLY A 104 18.11 -12.30 8.32
C GLY A 104 16.80 -12.77 7.68
N ASP A 105 15.96 -13.45 8.47
CA ASP A 105 14.70 -14.05 8.02
C ASP A 105 13.64 -12.99 7.68
N ASP A 106 12.70 -13.38 6.82
CA ASP A 106 11.55 -12.55 6.49
C ASP A 106 10.68 -12.28 7.73
N ILE A 107 10.20 -11.06 7.84
CA ILE A 107 9.42 -10.58 8.99
C ILE A 107 7.93 -10.48 8.66
N PRO A 108 7.04 -10.54 9.67
CA PRO A 108 5.62 -10.24 9.51
C PRO A 108 5.40 -8.84 8.95
N PHE A 109 4.40 -8.67 8.10
CA PHE A 109 4.05 -7.37 7.57
C PHE A 109 3.19 -6.58 8.57
N LEU A 110 3.83 -5.81 9.43
CA LEU A 110 3.18 -4.82 10.29
C LEU A 110 3.17 -3.48 9.54
N LEU A 111 1.98 -2.96 9.25
CA LEU A 111 1.83 -1.72 8.50
C LEU A 111 2.34 -0.53 9.32
N ASN A 112 3.15 0.31 8.70
CA ASN A 112 3.53 1.61 9.24
C ASN A 112 2.41 2.66 9.06
N HIS A 113 2.58 3.87 9.61
CA HIS A 113 1.55 4.92 9.57
C HIS A 113 1.10 5.25 8.15
N ALA A 114 2.05 5.43 7.23
CA ALA A 114 1.76 5.74 5.83
C ALA A 114 1.00 4.62 5.12
N GLN A 115 1.36 3.36 5.35
CA GLN A 115 0.65 2.19 4.83
C GLN A 115 -0.75 2.05 5.42
N ILE A 116 -0.93 2.34 6.71
CA ILE A 116 -2.27 2.38 7.33
C ILE A 116 -3.15 3.42 6.63
N GLY A 117 -2.60 4.60 6.32
CA GLY A 117 -3.31 5.65 5.57
C GLY A 117 -3.74 5.18 4.18
N LEU A 118 -2.81 4.60 3.41
CA LEU A 118 -3.08 4.07 2.07
C LEU A 118 -4.12 2.94 2.11
N THR A 119 -3.96 1.98 3.03
CA THR A 119 -4.92 0.88 3.22
C THR A 119 -6.30 1.40 3.61
N LYS A 120 -6.41 2.46 4.43
CA LYS A 120 -7.70 3.11 4.74
C LYS A 120 -8.39 3.63 3.49
N ASP A 121 -7.65 4.21 2.55
CA ASP A 121 -8.21 4.67 1.28
C ASP A 121 -8.64 3.50 0.38
N PHE A 122 -7.88 2.41 0.34
CA PHE A 122 -8.30 1.18 -0.34
C PHE A 122 -9.62 0.65 0.24
N GLU A 123 -9.70 0.51 1.57
CA GLU A 123 -10.90 0.02 2.26
C GLU A 123 -12.08 0.96 2.10
N ARG A 124 -11.88 2.27 2.16
CA ARG A 124 -12.92 3.26 1.93
C ARG A 124 -13.53 3.12 0.53
N GLN A 125 -12.70 2.99 -0.50
CA GLN A 125 -13.19 2.81 -1.87
C GLN A 125 -13.87 1.44 -2.05
N ARG A 126 -13.29 0.37 -1.51
CA ARG A 126 -13.84 -0.98 -1.58
C ARG A 126 -15.21 -1.12 -0.89
N LEU A 127 -15.36 -0.52 0.29
CA LEU A 127 -16.57 -0.66 1.12
C LEU A 127 -17.64 0.38 0.84
N HIS A 128 -17.24 1.60 0.55
CA HIS A 128 -18.12 2.77 0.50
C HIS A 128 -18.04 3.54 -0.81
N GLY A 129 -17.11 3.21 -1.71
CA GLY A 129 -17.04 3.80 -3.04
C GLY A 129 -18.24 3.40 -3.88
N GLU A 130 -18.74 4.30 -4.72
CA GLU A 130 -19.91 4.08 -5.59
C GLU A 130 -19.77 2.82 -6.46
N LEU A 131 -18.58 2.58 -7.01
CA LEU A 131 -18.28 1.44 -7.88
C LEU A 131 -17.64 0.27 -7.13
N HIS A 132 -17.29 0.43 -5.86
CA HIS A 132 -16.49 -0.54 -5.08
C HIS A 132 -15.18 -0.96 -5.77
N SER A 133 -14.66 -0.08 -6.62
CA SER A 133 -13.36 -0.19 -7.30
C SER A 133 -12.33 0.65 -6.55
N ILE A 134 -11.09 0.22 -6.57
CA ILE A 134 -9.98 0.88 -5.89
C ILE A 134 -9.09 1.50 -6.96
N LEU A 135 -9.10 2.82 -7.05
CA LEU A 135 -8.43 3.59 -8.08
C LEU A 135 -7.60 4.69 -7.42
N ILE A 136 -6.28 4.50 -7.36
CA ILE A 136 -5.35 5.39 -6.66
C ILE A 136 -4.24 5.85 -7.60
N ILE A 137 -3.90 7.14 -7.52
CA ILE A 137 -2.63 7.67 -7.99
C ILE A 137 -1.77 8.03 -6.76
N LEU A 138 -0.61 7.41 -6.63
CA LEU A 138 0.24 7.46 -5.46
C LEU A 138 1.56 8.19 -5.77
N LEU A 139 1.67 9.42 -5.31
CA LEU A 139 2.93 10.14 -5.29
C LEU A 139 3.68 9.80 -4.00
N LYS A 140 4.89 9.29 -4.13
CA LYS A 140 5.62 8.74 -2.99
C LYS A 140 7.03 9.30 -2.87
N CYS A 141 7.49 9.50 -1.64
CA CYS A 141 8.92 9.54 -1.36
C CYS A 141 9.51 8.12 -1.34
N ARG A 142 10.83 8.00 -1.29
CA ARG A 142 11.50 6.69 -1.37
C ARG A 142 11.22 5.79 -0.18
N GLN A 143 11.12 4.49 -0.45
CA GLN A 143 11.33 3.37 0.49
C GLN A 143 10.40 3.28 1.72
N TRP A 144 9.23 3.86 1.75
CA TRP A 144 8.30 3.68 2.88
C TRP A 144 7.41 2.43 2.76
N GLY A 145 7.52 1.73 1.63
CA GLY A 145 6.84 0.45 1.43
C GLY A 145 5.45 0.54 0.81
N GLY A 146 5.14 1.60 0.05
CA GLY A 146 3.86 1.75 -0.67
C GLY A 146 3.62 0.64 -1.69
N SER A 147 4.63 0.30 -2.50
CA SER A 147 4.55 -0.81 -3.45
C SER A 147 4.31 -2.14 -2.75
N THR A 148 4.92 -2.35 -1.57
CA THR A 148 4.69 -3.57 -0.77
C THR A 148 3.24 -3.66 -0.30
N ASP A 149 2.69 -2.57 0.22
CA ASP A 149 1.29 -2.52 0.67
C ASP A 149 0.33 -2.78 -0.50
N THR A 150 0.59 -2.17 -1.65
CA THR A 150 -0.15 -2.37 -2.90
C THR A 150 -0.18 -3.84 -3.32
N GLU A 151 0.98 -4.52 -3.34
CA GLU A 151 1.08 -5.94 -3.71
C GLU A 151 0.41 -6.86 -2.70
N VAL A 152 0.58 -6.61 -1.40
CA VAL A 152 -0.08 -7.41 -0.36
C VAL A 152 -1.61 -7.27 -0.45
N TYR A 153 -2.09 -6.06 -0.73
CA TYR A 153 -3.53 -5.81 -0.87
C TYR A 153 -4.12 -6.43 -2.15
N MET A 154 -3.41 -6.33 -3.27
CA MET A 154 -3.79 -6.97 -4.54
C MET A 154 -3.84 -8.50 -4.39
N PHE A 155 -2.83 -9.09 -3.76
CA PHE A 155 -2.81 -10.51 -3.42
C PHE A 155 -3.98 -10.90 -2.52
N TRP A 156 -4.30 -10.09 -1.49
CA TRP A 156 -5.41 -10.33 -0.58
C TRP A 156 -6.77 -10.38 -1.28
N ILE A 157 -7.00 -9.51 -2.28
CA ILE A 157 -8.20 -9.56 -3.14
C ILE A 157 -8.28 -10.91 -3.86
N GLN A 158 -7.20 -11.33 -4.51
CA GLN A 158 -7.15 -12.61 -5.23
C GLN A 158 -7.30 -13.80 -4.28
N MET A 159 -6.74 -13.68 -3.07
CA MET A 159 -6.76 -14.74 -2.09
C MET A 159 -8.16 -15.01 -1.51
N PHE A 160 -8.92 -13.96 -1.15
CA PHE A 160 -10.12 -14.10 -0.34
C PHE A 160 -11.41 -13.65 -1.03
N TRP A 161 -11.34 -12.76 -2.02
CA TRP A 161 -12.53 -12.13 -2.58
C TRP A 161 -12.85 -12.58 -3.99
N LYS A 162 -11.83 -12.82 -4.81
CA LYS A 162 -12.01 -13.10 -6.23
C LYS A 162 -11.19 -14.31 -6.69
N THR A 163 -11.74 -15.08 -7.62
CA THR A 163 -11.05 -16.11 -8.42
C THR A 163 -11.07 -15.69 -9.88
N ASN A 164 -10.17 -16.23 -10.69
CA ASN A 164 -10.02 -15.82 -12.10
C ASN A 164 -9.86 -14.29 -12.25
N TRP A 165 -9.20 -13.64 -11.29
CA TRP A 165 -9.04 -12.19 -11.22
C TRP A 165 -7.61 -11.82 -11.56
N ASN A 166 -7.38 -11.57 -12.85
CA ASN A 166 -6.04 -11.41 -13.39
C ASN A 166 -5.46 -10.02 -13.10
N SER A 167 -4.14 -9.94 -12.98
CA SER A 167 -3.42 -8.71 -12.65
C SER A 167 -2.22 -8.45 -13.55
N ASN A 168 -1.94 -7.17 -13.79
CA ASN A 168 -0.76 -6.66 -14.46
C ASN A 168 0.13 -5.91 -13.45
N ILE A 169 1.44 -6.16 -13.50
CA ILE A 169 2.46 -5.39 -12.78
C ILE A 169 3.38 -4.77 -13.83
N ILE A 170 3.35 -3.44 -13.95
CA ILE A 170 4.05 -2.71 -15.00
C ILE A 170 5.11 -1.80 -14.38
N GLY A 171 6.37 -1.98 -14.75
CA GLY A 171 7.47 -1.11 -14.32
C GLY A 171 8.07 -0.32 -15.48
N HIS A 172 8.86 0.70 -15.16
CA HIS A 172 9.61 1.43 -16.19
C HIS A 172 10.63 0.53 -16.88
N GLN A 173 11.15 -0.47 -16.19
CA GLN A 173 12.04 -1.53 -16.72
C GLN A 173 11.53 -2.91 -16.28
N SER A 174 11.88 -3.95 -17.00
CA SER A 174 11.52 -5.33 -16.65
C SER A 174 12.04 -5.73 -15.26
N SER A 175 13.23 -5.29 -14.88
CA SER A 175 13.81 -5.51 -13.55
C SER A 175 12.97 -4.92 -12.43
N SER A 176 12.41 -3.72 -12.62
CA SER A 176 11.53 -3.08 -11.64
C SER A 176 10.22 -3.87 -11.46
N ALA A 177 9.59 -4.28 -12.55
CA ALA A 177 8.39 -5.12 -12.49
C ALA A 177 8.68 -6.47 -11.83
N THR A 178 9.84 -7.07 -12.09
CA THR A 178 10.26 -8.33 -11.46
C THR A 178 10.46 -8.15 -9.96
N GLN A 179 11.13 -7.08 -9.51
CA GLN A 179 11.33 -6.81 -8.08
C GLN A 179 10.00 -6.67 -7.32
N VAL A 180 9.03 -6.00 -7.93
CA VAL A 180 7.68 -5.87 -7.35
C VAL A 180 6.99 -7.23 -7.35
N PHE A 181 7.11 -8.00 -8.42
CA PHE A 181 6.54 -9.34 -8.50
C PHE A 181 7.17 -10.32 -7.48
N ASP A 182 8.46 -10.20 -7.16
CA ASP A 182 9.12 -11.04 -6.16
C ASP A 182 8.47 -10.89 -4.77
N MET A 183 7.91 -9.70 -4.45
CA MET A 183 7.12 -9.52 -3.23
C MET A 183 5.85 -10.37 -3.25
N TYR A 184 5.14 -10.37 -4.38
CA TYR A 184 3.95 -11.20 -4.58
C TYR A 184 4.26 -12.71 -4.48
N GLU A 185 5.35 -13.16 -5.09
CA GLU A 185 5.78 -14.56 -5.03
C GLU A 185 6.09 -15.00 -3.59
N LYS A 186 6.77 -14.14 -2.84
CA LYS A 186 7.09 -14.35 -1.43
C LYS A 186 5.82 -14.52 -0.59
N LEU A 187 4.82 -13.67 -0.82
CA LEU A 187 3.50 -13.77 -0.18
C LEU A 187 2.84 -15.12 -0.50
N ALA A 188 2.73 -15.47 -1.77
CA ALA A 188 2.08 -16.72 -2.17
C ALA A 188 2.75 -17.95 -1.54
N ASN A 189 4.08 -17.96 -1.44
CA ASN A 189 4.84 -19.06 -0.85
C ASN A 189 4.71 -19.14 0.68
N ALA A 190 4.56 -18.00 1.36
CA ALA A 190 4.43 -17.96 2.83
C ALA A 190 3.06 -18.45 3.32
N ILE A 191 2.01 -18.33 2.53
CA ILE A 191 0.64 -18.69 2.93
C ILE A 191 0.51 -20.22 3.08
N PRO A 192 -0.02 -20.74 4.18
CA PRO A 192 -0.29 -22.18 4.32
C PRO A 192 -1.39 -22.63 3.33
N THR A 193 -1.21 -23.81 2.77
CA THR A 193 -2.08 -24.32 1.69
C THR A 193 -3.55 -24.38 2.10
N TRP A 194 -3.88 -24.76 3.34
CA TRP A 194 -5.26 -24.83 3.82
C TRP A 194 -5.99 -23.47 3.83
N LEU A 195 -5.26 -22.36 3.84
CA LEU A 195 -5.87 -21.03 3.83
C LEU A 195 -6.41 -20.62 2.45
N TYR A 196 -5.96 -21.28 1.37
CA TYR A 196 -6.45 -21.01 0.00
C TYR A 196 -7.85 -21.55 -0.27
N TYR A 197 -8.31 -22.55 0.48
CA TYR A 197 -9.55 -23.27 0.21
C TYR A 197 -10.62 -22.98 1.26
N GLU A 198 -11.87 -22.96 0.83
CA GLU A 198 -13.00 -22.94 1.77
C GLU A 198 -13.23 -24.33 2.36
N ILE A 199 -13.89 -24.39 3.54
CA ILE A 199 -14.20 -25.66 4.17
C ILE A 199 -15.19 -26.42 3.30
N GLY A 200 -14.84 -27.63 2.89
CA GLY A 200 -15.63 -28.45 1.98
C GLY A 200 -15.16 -28.47 0.54
N GLU A 201 -14.24 -27.58 0.15
CA GLU A 201 -13.57 -27.72 -1.15
C GLU A 201 -12.57 -28.88 -1.11
N THR A 202 -12.60 -29.72 -2.15
CA THR A 202 -11.66 -30.84 -2.29
C THR A 202 -10.26 -30.29 -2.53
N PHE A 203 -9.40 -30.54 -1.57
CA PHE A 203 -7.99 -30.19 -1.62
C PHE A 203 -7.30 -31.04 -2.69
N LYS A 204 -6.90 -30.43 -3.80
CA LYS A 204 -5.93 -31.07 -4.70
C LYS A 204 -4.56 -30.88 -4.12
N GLU A 205 -3.88 -31.97 -3.85
CA GLU A 205 -2.54 -32.04 -3.22
C GLU A 205 -1.39 -31.41 -4.05
N ASP A 206 -1.69 -30.53 -5.00
CA ASP A 206 -0.64 -29.80 -5.72
C ASP A 206 -0.06 -28.73 -4.76
N SER A 207 1.08 -29.02 -4.18
CA SER A 207 1.81 -28.14 -3.26
C SER A 207 2.29 -26.85 -3.94
N ARG A 208 2.21 -26.77 -5.27
CA ARG A 208 2.63 -25.59 -6.02
C ARG A 208 1.54 -24.52 -5.97
N LYS A 209 1.88 -23.36 -5.43
CA LYS A 209 0.99 -22.20 -5.36
C LYS A 209 1.12 -21.30 -6.58
N LEU A 210 2.33 -21.22 -7.13
CA LEU A 210 2.65 -20.48 -8.33
C LEU A 210 3.24 -21.39 -9.40
N ARG A 211 2.89 -21.13 -10.65
CA ARG A 211 3.46 -21.80 -11.84
C ARG A 211 3.81 -20.77 -12.89
N THR A 212 5.07 -20.76 -13.31
CA THR A 212 5.51 -19.94 -14.45
C THR A 212 4.91 -20.53 -15.76
N SER A 213 4.54 -19.65 -16.69
CA SER A 213 4.14 -20.09 -18.04
C SER A 213 5.31 -20.79 -18.74
N SER A 214 5.02 -21.88 -19.45
CA SER A 214 6.02 -22.59 -20.25
C SER A 214 6.46 -21.82 -21.49
N THR A 215 5.66 -20.86 -21.95
CA THR A 215 5.89 -20.10 -23.20
C THR A 215 6.24 -18.63 -22.96
N GLN A 216 5.90 -18.10 -21.78
CA GLN A 216 6.08 -16.68 -21.45
C GLN A 216 6.56 -16.54 -20.02
N ASN A 217 7.82 -16.23 -19.81
CA ASN A 217 8.43 -16.08 -18.47
C ASN A 217 7.85 -14.94 -17.65
N ASN A 218 7.22 -13.95 -18.30
CA ASN A 218 6.57 -12.81 -17.66
C ASN A 218 5.13 -13.11 -17.20
N ILE A 219 4.65 -14.35 -17.30
CA ILE A 219 3.33 -14.78 -16.84
C ILE A 219 3.50 -15.87 -15.80
N LYS A 220 2.86 -15.66 -14.65
CA LYS A 220 2.72 -16.66 -13.59
C LYS A 220 1.24 -16.87 -13.24
N TYR A 221 0.95 -18.03 -12.72
CA TYR A 221 -0.41 -18.43 -12.34
C TYR A 221 -0.45 -18.74 -10.85
N LEU A 222 -1.32 -18.08 -10.10
CA LEU A 222 -1.68 -18.46 -8.74
C LEU A 222 -2.72 -19.59 -8.84
N ILE A 223 -2.22 -20.82 -8.84
CA ILE A 223 -2.99 -22.03 -9.17
C ILE A 223 -4.26 -22.18 -8.31
N PRO A 224 -4.19 -22.07 -6.96
CA PRO A 224 -5.36 -22.31 -6.12
C PRO A 224 -6.51 -21.33 -6.36
N ARG A 225 -6.25 -20.18 -6.96
CA ARG A 225 -7.25 -19.12 -7.22
C ARG A 225 -7.51 -18.90 -8.72
N SER A 226 -6.85 -19.67 -9.57
CA SER A 226 -6.95 -19.54 -11.03
C SER A 226 -6.66 -18.11 -11.53
N CYS A 227 -5.80 -17.38 -10.82
CA CYS A 227 -5.44 -16.01 -11.19
C CYS A 227 -4.15 -16.00 -12.01
N LYS A 228 -4.14 -15.21 -13.08
CA LYS A 228 -2.97 -14.94 -13.91
C LYS A 228 -2.33 -13.62 -13.44
N ILE A 229 -1.02 -13.63 -13.21
CA ILE A 229 -0.22 -12.45 -12.90
C ILE A 229 0.76 -12.24 -14.05
N GLN A 230 0.68 -11.10 -14.71
CA GLN A 230 1.55 -10.72 -15.81
C GLN A 230 2.43 -9.55 -15.42
N THR A 231 3.74 -9.65 -15.70
CA THR A 231 4.66 -8.51 -15.57
C THR A 231 4.94 -7.91 -16.93
N GLY A 232 5.02 -6.58 -16.99
CA GLY A 232 5.30 -5.82 -18.19
C GLY A 232 6.31 -4.69 -17.94
N SER A 233 6.77 -4.07 -19.00
CA SER A 233 7.73 -2.97 -18.94
C SER A 233 7.40 -1.88 -19.94
N ALA A 234 7.51 -0.63 -19.54
CA ALA A 234 7.33 0.52 -20.42
C ALA A 234 8.37 0.56 -21.57
N ARG A 235 9.50 -0.13 -21.41
CA ARG A 235 10.49 -0.30 -22.51
C ARG A 235 10.09 -1.37 -23.52
N ASN A 236 9.13 -2.23 -23.19
CA ASN A 236 8.52 -3.20 -24.09
C ASN A 236 6.99 -3.12 -23.94
N PRO A 237 6.33 -2.11 -24.50
CA PRO A 237 4.91 -1.82 -24.28
C PRO A 237 3.97 -2.95 -24.69
N GLU A 238 4.34 -3.78 -25.66
CA GLU A 238 3.55 -4.96 -26.03
C GLU A 238 3.42 -5.95 -24.86
N SER A 239 4.41 -6.01 -23.95
CA SER A 239 4.32 -6.83 -22.73
C SER A 239 3.28 -6.30 -21.72
N CYS A 240 2.85 -5.05 -21.86
CA CYS A 240 1.85 -4.43 -20.99
C CYS A 240 0.42 -4.78 -21.41
N ARG A 241 0.21 -5.27 -22.62
CA ARG A 241 -1.11 -5.64 -23.12
C ARG A 241 -1.57 -6.95 -22.48
N SER A 242 -2.68 -6.93 -21.78
CA SER A 242 -3.34 -8.12 -21.25
C SER A 242 -4.76 -8.19 -21.77
N ALA A 243 -5.14 -9.35 -22.27
CA ALA A 243 -6.48 -9.55 -22.83
C ALA A 243 -7.58 -9.56 -21.77
N ASP A 244 -7.25 -9.86 -20.50
CA ASP A 244 -8.23 -10.07 -19.45
C ASP A 244 -7.60 -9.73 -18.07
N ALA A 245 -7.37 -8.44 -17.85
CA ALA A 245 -6.93 -7.93 -16.55
C ALA A 245 -8.10 -7.30 -15.79
N ALA A 246 -8.10 -7.47 -14.48
CA ALA A 246 -9.03 -6.84 -13.55
C ALA A 246 -8.31 -5.93 -12.56
N MET A 247 -7.00 -6.06 -12.47
CA MET A 247 -6.14 -5.27 -11.58
C MET A 247 -4.86 -4.86 -12.29
N ALA A 248 -4.34 -3.68 -11.95
CA ALA A 248 -3.05 -3.20 -12.41
C ALA A 248 -2.29 -2.48 -11.30
N HIS A 249 -1.00 -2.76 -11.20
CA HIS A 249 -0.04 -1.97 -10.44
C HIS A 249 0.99 -1.41 -11.41
N ILE A 250 0.97 -0.10 -11.61
CA ILE A 250 1.89 0.63 -12.49
C ILE A 250 2.87 1.35 -11.59
N THR A 251 4.14 0.94 -11.62
CA THR A 251 5.18 1.43 -10.72
C THR A 251 6.26 2.23 -11.47
N GLU A 252 6.77 3.29 -10.84
CA GLU A 252 7.78 4.21 -11.38
C GLU A 252 7.32 4.87 -12.70
N GLU A 253 6.04 5.24 -12.77
CA GLU A 253 5.39 5.72 -13.98
C GLU A 253 5.99 7.04 -14.51
N ALA A 254 6.39 7.97 -13.63
CA ALA A 254 7.00 9.23 -14.04
C ALA A 254 8.33 9.04 -14.83
N PHE A 255 8.92 7.85 -14.77
CA PHE A 255 10.14 7.48 -15.49
C PHE A 255 9.88 6.71 -16.78
N PHE A 256 8.63 6.58 -17.21
CA PHE A 256 8.32 5.90 -18.47
C PHE A 256 8.94 6.65 -19.65
N PRO A 257 9.64 5.93 -20.55
CA PRO A 257 10.29 6.54 -21.70
C PRO A 257 9.24 7.17 -22.62
N ASN A 258 9.50 8.41 -23.09
CA ASN A 258 8.71 9.08 -24.10
C ASN A 258 9.43 8.95 -25.47
N THR A 259 8.91 8.08 -26.32
CA THR A 259 9.45 7.85 -27.68
C THR A 259 8.41 8.25 -28.73
N THR A 260 8.84 8.41 -29.97
CA THR A 260 7.95 8.71 -31.10
C THR A 260 6.88 7.64 -31.33
N GLU A 261 7.19 6.39 -31.04
CA GLU A 261 6.28 5.25 -31.21
C GLU A 261 5.41 5.03 -29.96
N TRP A 262 6.02 5.08 -28.79
CA TRP A 262 5.38 4.79 -27.50
C TRP A 262 5.55 5.95 -26.52
N THR A 263 4.45 6.65 -26.29
CA THR A 263 4.37 7.66 -25.23
C THR A 263 3.97 6.99 -23.91
N PRO A 264 4.30 7.56 -22.75
CA PRO A 264 3.85 7.07 -21.43
C PRO A 264 2.34 6.81 -21.40
N GLN A 265 1.53 7.73 -21.94
CA GLN A 265 0.08 7.58 -22.05
C GLN A 265 -0.35 6.33 -22.81
N LYS A 266 0.30 5.99 -23.92
CA LYS A 266 -0.02 4.77 -24.67
C LYS A 266 0.31 3.50 -23.89
N VAL A 267 1.40 3.52 -23.11
CA VAL A 267 1.80 2.39 -22.24
C VAL A 267 0.76 2.19 -21.13
N VAL A 268 0.39 3.26 -20.44
CA VAL A 268 -0.64 3.23 -19.39
C VAL A 268 -1.96 2.73 -19.97
N ASN A 269 -2.40 3.30 -21.10
CA ASN A 269 -3.63 2.86 -21.77
C ASN A 269 -3.59 1.38 -22.18
N ALA A 270 -2.45 0.87 -22.65
CA ALA A 270 -2.31 -0.54 -22.99
C ALA A 270 -2.49 -1.45 -21.76
N ALA A 271 -2.03 -1.00 -20.59
CA ALA A 271 -2.12 -1.75 -19.34
C ALA A 271 -3.54 -1.74 -18.74
N ILE A 272 -4.26 -0.62 -18.83
CA ILE A 272 -5.54 -0.43 -18.12
C ILE A 272 -6.79 -0.57 -18.99
N SER A 273 -6.68 -0.42 -20.33
CA SER A 273 -7.84 -0.47 -21.22
C SER A 273 -8.70 -1.75 -21.12
N PRO A 274 -8.15 -2.95 -20.81
CA PRO A 274 -8.98 -4.15 -20.62
C PRO A 274 -9.72 -4.14 -19.28
N ILE A 275 -9.37 -3.25 -18.35
CA ILE A 275 -9.89 -3.24 -16.98
C ILE A 275 -11.21 -2.50 -16.92
N ASN A 276 -12.28 -3.21 -16.55
CA ASN A 276 -13.59 -2.60 -16.34
C ASN A 276 -13.68 -2.02 -14.92
N VAL A 277 -13.54 -0.69 -14.81
CA VAL A 277 -13.55 0.04 -13.54
C VAL A 277 -14.91 0.05 -12.83
N THR A 278 -16.00 -0.39 -13.47
CA THR A 278 -17.31 -0.51 -12.82
C THR A 278 -17.53 -1.84 -12.09
N ARG A 279 -16.56 -2.76 -12.16
CA ARG A 279 -16.65 -4.07 -11.50
C ARG A 279 -16.09 -3.96 -10.08
N PRO A 280 -16.84 -4.37 -9.04
CA PRO A 280 -16.33 -4.38 -7.66
C PRO A 280 -15.04 -5.19 -7.52
N TYR A 281 -14.11 -4.67 -6.72
CA TYR A 281 -12.76 -5.22 -6.50
C TYR A 281 -11.80 -5.06 -7.68
N THR A 282 -12.17 -4.28 -8.70
CA THR A 282 -11.17 -3.75 -9.62
C THR A 282 -10.17 -2.90 -8.84
N PHE A 283 -8.89 -3.06 -9.15
CA PHE A 283 -7.82 -2.43 -8.40
C PHE A 283 -6.78 -1.85 -9.36
N ILE A 284 -6.61 -0.54 -9.37
CA ILE A 284 -5.58 0.13 -10.16
C ILE A 284 -4.83 1.08 -9.24
N VAL A 285 -3.54 0.85 -9.09
CA VAL A 285 -2.62 1.78 -8.43
C VAL A 285 -1.57 2.22 -9.45
N ARG A 286 -1.53 3.52 -9.72
CA ARG A 286 -0.47 4.19 -10.48
C ARG A 286 0.43 4.86 -9.46
N GLU A 287 1.71 4.49 -9.40
CA GLU A 287 2.64 5.03 -8.42
C GLU A 287 3.95 5.51 -9.04
N SER A 288 4.51 6.56 -8.48
CA SER A 288 5.86 7.00 -8.80
C SER A 288 6.48 7.85 -7.69
N THR A 289 7.81 7.86 -7.61
CA THR A 289 8.54 9.03 -7.11
C THR A 289 8.45 10.12 -8.17
N PRO A 290 8.56 11.41 -7.81
CA PRO A 290 8.44 12.50 -8.78
C PRO A 290 9.59 12.51 -9.77
N ASN A 291 9.31 12.96 -11.00
CA ASN A 291 10.31 13.13 -12.07
C ASN A 291 9.94 14.35 -12.95
N GLY A 292 9.88 15.55 -12.37
CA GLY A 292 9.52 16.77 -13.07
C GLY A 292 8.05 16.87 -13.44
N ARG A 293 7.71 17.98 -14.11
CA ARG A 293 6.33 18.32 -14.48
C ARG A 293 5.93 17.83 -15.87
N GLU A 294 6.87 17.55 -16.76
CA GLU A 294 6.60 17.25 -18.16
C GLU A 294 6.45 15.74 -18.40
N ASN A 295 5.53 15.10 -17.70
CA ASN A 295 5.24 13.68 -17.89
C ASN A 295 3.80 13.31 -17.54
N GLU A 296 3.33 12.20 -18.08
CA GLU A 296 1.97 11.67 -17.93
C GLU A 296 1.53 11.50 -16.47
N PHE A 297 2.45 11.07 -15.58
CA PHE A 297 2.14 10.88 -14.17
C PHE A 297 1.81 12.22 -13.48
N HIS A 298 2.58 13.27 -13.79
CA HIS A 298 2.28 14.63 -13.29
C HIS A 298 0.96 15.15 -13.81
N ASP A 299 0.70 15.00 -15.12
CA ASP A 299 -0.56 15.48 -15.73
C ASP A 299 -1.77 14.79 -15.08
N GLU A 300 -1.69 13.49 -14.85
CA GLU A 300 -2.75 12.75 -14.15
C GLU A 300 -2.84 13.14 -12.68
N TRP A 301 -1.72 13.43 -12.00
CA TRP A 301 -1.70 13.95 -10.63
C TRP A 301 -2.46 15.27 -10.52
N VAL A 302 -2.21 16.19 -11.44
CA VAL A 302 -2.91 17.49 -11.51
C VAL A 302 -4.40 17.28 -11.75
N ARG A 303 -4.79 16.41 -12.70
CA ARG A 303 -6.20 16.08 -12.95
C ARG A 303 -6.87 15.45 -11.74
N ALA A 304 -6.16 14.58 -11.02
CA ALA A 304 -6.67 13.93 -9.81
C ALA A 304 -6.87 14.90 -8.65
N ASN A 305 -6.19 16.05 -8.64
CA ASN A 305 -6.37 17.11 -7.66
C ASN A 305 -7.27 18.27 -8.15
N SER A 306 -7.78 18.18 -9.38
CA SER A 306 -8.64 19.20 -9.97
C SER A 306 -10.11 18.77 -10.04
N PHE A 307 -11.01 19.75 -10.01
CA PHE A 307 -12.45 19.53 -10.03
C PHE A 307 -13.10 20.37 -11.12
N ASP A 308 -14.19 19.89 -11.70
CA ASP A 308 -15.03 20.64 -12.62
C ASP A 308 -15.94 21.64 -11.88
N LYS A 309 -16.75 22.38 -12.65
CA LYS A 309 -17.69 23.39 -12.10
C LYS A 309 -18.78 22.78 -11.21
N ASP A 310 -19.05 21.49 -11.37
CA ASP A 310 -20.06 20.75 -10.61
C ASP A 310 -19.45 20.06 -9.38
N GLY A 311 -18.14 20.22 -9.13
CA GLY A 311 -17.42 19.66 -8.03
C GLY A 311 -16.98 18.19 -8.25
N ASN A 312 -17.07 17.65 -9.47
CA ASN A 312 -16.60 16.31 -9.78
C ASN A 312 -15.10 16.36 -10.08
N ARG A 313 -14.36 15.37 -9.58
CA ARG A 313 -12.94 15.22 -9.87
C ARG A 313 -12.71 14.97 -11.37
N LEU A 314 -11.71 15.63 -11.96
CA LEU A 314 -11.36 15.46 -13.38
C LEU A 314 -10.68 14.13 -13.70
N SER A 315 -10.31 13.36 -12.70
CA SER A 315 -9.73 12.02 -12.82
C SER A 315 -10.58 10.98 -12.09
N ILE A 316 -10.52 9.73 -12.55
CA ILE A 316 -11.10 8.59 -11.83
C ILE A 316 -10.25 8.17 -10.62
N TYR A 317 -9.00 8.62 -10.55
CA TYR A 317 -8.08 8.24 -9.47
C TYR A 317 -8.21 9.18 -8.29
N THR A 318 -8.11 8.61 -7.08
CA THR A 318 -7.93 9.37 -5.85
C THR A 318 -6.43 9.60 -5.63
N PRO A 319 -5.97 10.85 -5.48
CA PRO A 319 -4.58 11.12 -5.19
C PRO A 319 -4.25 10.75 -3.75
N TYR A 320 -3.09 10.15 -3.55
CA TYR A 320 -2.52 9.86 -2.24
C TYR A 320 -1.05 10.29 -2.21
N PHE A 321 -0.71 11.18 -1.29
CA PHE A 321 0.65 11.66 -1.07
C PHE A 321 1.06 11.44 0.38
N VAL A 322 2.31 11.04 0.58
CA VAL A 322 2.91 10.91 1.91
C VAL A 322 4.19 11.73 1.96
N PRO A 323 4.22 12.80 2.76
CA PRO A 323 5.43 13.55 2.98
C PRO A 323 6.46 12.72 3.77
N TRP A 324 7.73 12.99 3.56
CA TRP A 324 8.81 12.22 4.19
C TRP A 324 8.73 12.21 5.73
N PHE A 325 8.29 13.30 6.35
CA PHE A 325 8.24 13.45 7.82
C PHE A 325 7.08 12.66 8.48
N ASP A 326 6.14 12.13 7.70
CA ASP A 326 5.11 11.23 8.19
C ASP A 326 5.58 9.76 8.26
N ILE A 327 6.84 9.49 7.90
CA ILE A 327 7.39 8.14 7.86
C ILE A 327 8.32 7.94 9.05
N GLU A 328 7.95 7.04 9.94
CA GLU A 328 8.56 6.82 11.25
C GLU A 328 10.06 6.50 11.21
N LYS A 329 10.55 5.91 10.11
CA LYS A 329 11.96 5.55 9.98
C LYS A 329 12.88 6.75 9.66
N TYR A 330 12.31 7.87 9.22
CA TYR A 330 13.10 9.08 8.87
C TYR A 330 13.26 9.98 10.09
N ILE A 331 13.82 9.42 11.13
CA ILE A 331 14.18 10.13 12.36
C ILE A 331 15.62 9.82 12.76
N LEU A 332 16.29 10.80 13.34
CA LEU A 332 17.59 10.63 13.98
C LEU A 332 17.48 11.17 15.40
N PRO A 333 17.40 10.30 16.42
CA PRO A 333 17.32 10.71 17.81
C PRO A 333 18.54 11.52 18.22
N PHE A 334 18.35 12.50 19.11
CA PHE A 334 19.44 13.22 19.74
C PHE A 334 20.11 12.34 20.80
N LYS A 335 21.43 12.46 20.93
CA LYS A 335 22.21 11.70 21.92
C LYS A 335 22.03 12.23 23.35
N SER A 336 21.66 13.51 23.47
CA SER A 336 21.42 14.17 24.75
C SER A 336 20.43 15.32 24.59
N GLU A 337 19.84 15.74 25.72
CA GLU A 337 18.97 16.93 25.75
C GLU A 337 19.74 18.20 25.35
N GLN A 338 21.03 18.29 25.69
CA GLN A 338 21.89 19.42 25.30
C GLN A 338 22.05 19.50 23.78
N GLU A 339 22.30 18.35 23.10
CA GLU A 339 22.38 18.30 21.63
C GLU A 339 21.05 18.75 20.98
N LYS A 340 19.91 18.40 21.57
CA LYS A 340 18.60 18.84 21.11
C LYS A 340 18.42 20.35 21.25
N ILE A 341 18.80 20.90 22.41
CA ILE A 341 18.75 22.34 22.65
C ILE A 341 19.66 23.09 21.67
N ASP A 342 20.89 22.63 21.48
CA ASP A 342 21.85 23.24 20.56
C ASP A 342 21.32 23.21 19.12
N PHE A 343 20.66 22.14 18.73
CA PHE A 343 20.04 22.03 17.41
C PHE A 343 18.85 22.99 17.22
N VAL A 344 18.01 23.16 18.23
CA VAL A 344 16.90 24.14 18.19
C VAL A 344 17.47 25.58 18.11
N LEU A 345 18.49 25.88 18.87
CA LEU A 345 19.15 27.17 18.80
C LEU A 345 19.81 27.43 17.44
N TRP A 346 20.39 26.39 16.84
CA TRP A 346 20.90 26.46 15.48
C TRP A 346 19.79 26.72 14.44
N LEU A 347 18.65 26.01 14.50
CA LEU A 347 17.51 26.27 13.65
C LEU A 347 17.00 27.71 13.78
N TYR A 348 16.82 28.18 15.01
CA TYR A 348 16.36 29.54 15.27
C TYR A 348 17.31 30.60 14.74
N LYS A 349 18.63 30.44 14.98
CA LYS A 349 19.65 31.35 14.51
C LYS A 349 19.71 31.47 13.00
N ASN A 350 19.48 30.36 12.29
CA ASN A 350 19.58 30.28 10.83
C ASN A 350 18.21 30.37 10.12
N ARG A 351 17.12 30.68 10.81
CA ARG A 351 15.75 30.66 10.27
C ARG A 351 15.49 31.60 9.07
N GLU A 352 16.38 32.58 8.86
CA GLU A 352 16.31 33.53 7.74
C GLU A 352 17.46 33.32 6.75
N ASP A 353 18.27 32.30 6.97
CA ASP A 353 19.47 32.03 6.16
C ASP A 353 19.10 31.12 4.96
N GLU A 354 19.07 31.69 3.76
CA GLU A 354 18.83 30.97 2.52
C GLU A 354 20.07 30.18 2.06
N GLN A 355 21.30 30.65 2.37
CA GLN A 355 22.54 30.02 1.91
C GLN A 355 22.75 28.62 2.51
N TYR A 356 22.40 28.45 3.78
CA TYR A 356 22.48 27.16 4.50
C TYR A 356 21.12 26.47 4.61
N HIS A 357 20.13 26.90 3.82
CA HIS A 357 18.77 26.36 3.82
C HIS A 357 18.07 26.43 5.19
N GLY A 358 18.51 27.30 6.07
CA GLY A 358 17.96 27.44 7.43
C GLY A 358 16.49 27.84 7.42
N SER A 359 16.10 28.71 6.49
CA SER A 359 14.69 29.09 6.27
C SER A 359 13.82 27.90 5.89
N TYR A 360 14.31 26.98 5.06
CA TYR A 360 13.61 25.77 4.69
C TYR A 360 13.44 24.80 5.87
N PHE A 361 14.49 24.56 6.65
CA PHE A 361 14.39 23.68 7.82
C PHE A 361 13.48 24.26 8.92
N TRP A 362 13.50 25.59 9.07
CA TRP A 362 12.56 26.28 9.96
C TRP A 362 11.11 26.14 9.50
N TRP A 363 10.84 26.30 8.20
CA TRP A 363 9.54 26.09 7.60
C TRP A 363 9.04 24.65 7.76
N LEU A 364 9.91 23.65 7.62
CA LEU A 364 9.56 22.24 7.89
C LEU A 364 9.08 22.04 9.33
N TRP A 365 9.70 22.72 10.29
CA TRP A 365 9.33 22.61 11.69
C TRP A 365 8.06 23.39 12.01
N GLU A 366 8.03 24.68 11.71
CA GLU A 366 6.98 25.59 12.13
C GLU A 366 5.68 25.44 11.32
N ILE A 367 5.78 25.22 10.02
CA ILE A 367 4.64 25.21 9.11
C ILE A 367 4.23 23.78 8.76
N LYS A 368 5.16 22.91 8.43
CA LYS A 368 4.85 21.51 8.03
C LYS A 368 4.68 20.57 9.22
N GLY A 369 5.10 20.96 10.42
CA GLY A 369 4.97 20.15 11.62
C GLY A 369 5.92 18.96 11.69
N ALA A 370 7.00 18.98 10.91
CA ALA A 370 8.05 17.97 11.00
C ALA A 370 8.69 17.97 12.40
N THR A 371 8.97 16.77 12.94
CA THR A 371 9.58 16.67 14.27
C THR A 371 11.04 17.10 14.25
N LEU A 372 11.56 17.53 15.40
CA LEU A 372 12.98 17.91 15.50
C LEU A 372 13.90 16.74 15.15
N GLU A 373 13.56 15.53 15.58
CA GLU A 373 14.28 14.29 15.26
C GLU A 373 14.20 13.97 13.75
N GLY A 374 13.06 14.28 13.10
CA GLY A 374 12.91 14.17 11.65
C GLY A 374 13.77 15.18 10.90
N ILE A 375 13.75 16.46 11.32
CA ILE A 375 14.59 17.49 10.71
C ILE A 375 16.08 17.20 10.94
N HIS A 376 16.44 16.69 12.13
CA HIS A 376 17.80 16.27 12.42
C HIS A 376 18.25 15.14 11.46
N TRP A 377 17.37 14.17 11.17
CA TRP A 377 17.62 13.17 10.15
C TRP A 377 17.78 13.82 8.76
N TYR A 378 16.85 14.70 8.36
CA TYR A 378 16.86 15.33 7.04
C TYR A 378 18.14 16.12 6.78
N VAL A 379 18.55 16.96 7.72
CA VAL A 379 19.81 17.74 7.67
C VAL A 379 21.04 16.82 7.52
N ASN A 380 21.04 15.68 8.19
CA ASN A 380 22.13 14.71 8.06
C ASN A 380 22.08 13.94 6.74
N GLU A 381 20.88 13.62 6.25
CA GLU A 381 20.70 12.92 4.97
C GLU A 381 21.09 13.82 3.79
N CYS A 382 20.82 15.14 3.86
CA CYS A 382 21.25 16.12 2.85
C CYS A 382 22.75 16.06 2.54
N LYS A 383 23.59 15.66 3.49
CA LYS A 383 25.04 15.51 3.29
C LYS A 383 25.44 14.47 2.25
N LYS A 384 24.50 13.61 1.84
CA LYS A 384 24.72 12.60 0.78
C LYS A 384 24.44 13.13 -0.62
N TYR A 385 23.83 14.30 -0.71
CA TYR A 385 23.42 14.94 -1.96
C TYR A 385 24.31 16.14 -2.25
N SER A 386 24.49 16.47 -3.53
CA SER A 386 25.27 17.65 -3.95
C SER A 386 24.57 18.96 -3.65
N ASP A 387 23.23 18.91 -3.58
CA ASP A 387 22.35 20.05 -3.37
C ASP A 387 21.07 19.62 -2.63
N LEU A 388 20.30 20.60 -2.18
CA LEU A 388 19.02 20.35 -1.51
C LEU A 388 17.93 19.88 -2.47
N ASP A 389 18.01 20.23 -3.75
CA ASP A 389 17.01 19.89 -4.74
C ASP A 389 16.95 18.37 -5.01
N GLY A 390 18.12 17.71 -5.05
CA GLY A 390 18.18 16.26 -5.11
C GLY A 390 17.55 15.59 -3.87
N MET A 391 17.70 16.20 -2.68
CA MET A 391 17.05 15.69 -1.49
C MET A 391 15.53 15.90 -1.52
N ARG A 392 15.04 17.05 -1.99
CA ARG A 392 13.62 17.38 -2.12
C ARG A 392 12.92 16.47 -3.14
N GLN A 393 13.60 16.12 -4.23
CA GLN A 393 13.08 15.17 -5.20
C GLN A 393 12.84 13.78 -4.58
N GLU A 394 13.77 13.31 -3.77
CA GLU A 394 13.70 11.97 -3.18
C GLU A 394 12.81 11.91 -1.94
N TYR A 395 12.78 13.00 -1.16
CA TYR A 395 12.07 13.15 0.10
C TYR A 395 11.28 14.46 0.14
N PRO A 396 10.25 14.58 -0.70
CA PRO A 396 9.44 15.79 -0.78
C PRO A 396 8.59 16.00 0.47
N SER A 397 8.40 17.27 0.84
CA SER A 397 7.59 17.70 1.98
C SER A 397 6.13 17.99 1.61
N ASP A 398 5.89 18.24 0.33
CA ASP A 398 4.55 18.34 -0.28
C ASP A 398 4.60 17.96 -1.76
N ASP A 399 3.44 17.88 -2.39
CA ASP A 399 3.30 17.48 -3.79
C ASP A 399 3.81 18.56 -4.76
N VAL A 400 3.80 19.82 -4.34
CA VAL A 400 4.36 20.95 -5.12
C VAL A 400 5.87 20.80 -5.21
N GLU A 401 6.53 20.65 -4.05
CA GLU A 401 7.97 20.42 -3.95
C GLU A 401 8.39 19.19 -4.76
N ALA A 402 7.61 18.11 -4.68
CA ALA A 402 7.88 16.87 -5.38
C ALA A 402 8.12 17.07 -6.88
N PHE A 403 7.30 17.87 -7.55
CA PHE A 403 7.40 18.07 -8.99
C PHE A 403 8.28 19.27 -9.42
N LEU A 404 8.62 20.16 -8.48
CA LEU A 404 9.37 21.37 -8.80
C LEU A 404 10.88 21.15 -8.92
N PHE A 405 11.44 20.25 -8.11
CA PHE A 405 12.88 20.10 -7.97
C PHE A 405 13.49 18.97 -8.79
N SER A 406 12.70 18.28 -9.60
CA SER A 406 13.18 17.24 -10.52
C SER A 406 13.60 17.77 -11.91
N GLY A 407 14.18 18.96 -11.97
CA GLY A 407 14.71 19.58 -13.20
C GLY A 407 15.42 20.89 -12.90
N THR A 408 16.32 21.32 -13.79
CA THR A 408 16.98 22.65 -13.67
C THR A 408 15.94 23.76 -13.88
N THR A 409 15.49 24.38 -12.82
CA THR A 409 14.61 25.56 -12.90
C THR A 409 15.46 26.82 -12.81
N VAL A 410 15.20 27.78 -13.73
CA VAL A 410 15.88 29.10 -13.74
C VAL A 410 15.22 30.07 -12.74
N PHE A 411 13.99 29.79 -12.34
CA PHE A 411 13.19 30.63 -11.43
C PHE A 411 12.76 29.83 -10.21
N ASP A 412 12.58 30.54 -9.07
CA ASP A 412 12.04 29.96 -7.85
C ASP A 412 10.65 29.37 -8.14
N PRO A 413 10.48 28.06 -7.93
CA PRO A 413 9.24 27.35 -8.28
C PRO A 413 8.03 27.79 -7.46
N TYR A 414 8.23 28.18 -6.18
CA TYR A 414 7.13 28.68 -5.34
C TYR A 414 6.63 30.04 -5.81
N LYS A 415 7.54 30.93 -6.22
CA LYS A 415 7.16 32.23 -6.82
C LYS A 415 6.41 32.04 -8.14
N LEU A 416 6.81 31.04 -8.95
CA LEU A 416 6.07 30.73 -10.16
C LEU A 416 4.64 30.28 -9.85
N LYS A 417 4.46 29.46 -8.81
CA LYS A 417 3.13 29.02 -8.40
C LYS A 417 2.26 30.16 -7.88
N GLU A 418 2.81 31.04 -7.04
CA GLU A 418 2.10 32.26 -6.60
C GLU A 418 1.65 33.09 -7.79
N MET A 419 2.53 33.28 -8.78
CA MET A 419 2.18 34.02 -10.01
C MET A 419 1.11 33.30 -10.85
N GLU A 420 1.11 31.98 -10.91
CA GLU A 420 0.07 31.18 -11.58
C GLU A 420 -1.28 31.28 -10.86
N GLU A 421 -1.29 31.37 -9.54
CA GLU A 421 -2.50 31.55 -8.72
C GLU A 421 -3.06 32.98 -8.86
N ASP A 422 -2.21 33.98 -8.94
CA ASP A 422 -2.58 35.38 -9.17
C ASP A 422 -3.12 35.63 -10.60
N CYS A 423 -2.85 34.74 -11.55
CA CYS A 423 -3.34 34.81 -12.92
C CYS A 423 -4.71 34.15 -13.14
N LYS A 424 -5.27 33.48 -12.14
CA LYS A 424 -6.59 32.79 -12.18
C LYS A 424 -7.67 33.66 -11.59
#